data_d4bf82434f54c37a700216e8384944dc
#
_entry.id   d4bf82434f54c37a700216e8384944dc
#
_cell.length_a   1.000
_cell.length_b   1.000
_cell.length_c   1.000
_cell.angle_alpha   90.00
_cell.angle_beta   90.00
_cell.angle_gamma   90.00
#
_symmetry.space_group_name_H-M   'P 1'
#
loop_
_entity.id
_entity.type
_entity.pdbx_description
1 polymer ?
#
loop_
_entity_poly.entity_id
_entity_poly.type
_entity_poly.pdbx_seq_one_letter_code
_entity_poly.pdbx_strand_id
1 'polypeptide(L)'
;MSEQRVLQGPVHITLLMGPKLVKPVPAEVAEALLSAQITATAGERSGFQLAFDLTKNGIINQRLLPEGFFDPKTRLVITVSVRGTQDVLFDGLVVRQEVGTSNQPGHSTLTVTGEDLTLLMDLEERTARYPNLPPSQRALAILQRYSDYGIRPDVYAEKIAQPPHQDLRVHYQTGTDLQYLTDLARANGYTFYLEPGPNPGQSSARWGPEIRLGIRQHALNVNMDANTTVDQLTFAYDGTAREEPQARWQDPGTRVSTLLPQPPISPLRPPLGRRPTPALKRRTLSGTAKQQREQAEAELLARAAVSADVVSGSGSLDVNRHGYILQPRQLVGVRGSGRAYDGDYYVKSVTHNLRPGSFQQNFTLSREGLEAREDRVRP
;
A
#
# COMPACT_ATOMS: atom_id res chain seq x y z
N MET A 1 14.98 -10.89 -28.03
CA MET A 1 14.13 -9.68 -28.01
C MET A 1 14.73 -8.77 -26.97
N SER A 2 15.34 -7.66 -27.36
CA SER A 2 16.02 -6.74 -26.46
C SER A 2 14.99 -6.00 -25.62
N GLU A 3 15.00 -6.22 -24.30
CA GLU A 3 14.30 -5.36 -23.34
C GLU A 3 14.83 -3.93 -23.52
N GLN A 4 13.94 -3.01 -23.87
CA GLN A 4 14.31 -1.62 -24.04
C GLN A 4 14.48 -0.98 -22.66
N ARG A 5 15.71 -0.61 -22.37
CA ARG A 5 16.14 -0.04 -21.10
C ARG A 5 16.12 1.48 -21.20
N VAL A 6 15.37 2.13 -20.31
CA VAL A 6 15.08 3.57 -20.35
C VAL A 6 16.13 4.42 -19.64
N LEU A 7 16.78 3.89 -18.60
CA LEU A 7 17.84 4.60 -17.87
C LEU A 7 19.18 3.88 -18.02
N GLN A 8 20.18 4.62 -18.45
CA GLN A 8 21.57 4.14 -18.46
C GLN A 8 22.17 4.31 -17.07
N GLY A 9 22.64 3.21 -16.46
CA GLY A 9 23.20 3.20 -15.11
C GLY A 9 22.95 1.86 -14.41
N PRO A 10 23.24 1.75 -13.10
CA PRO A 10 22.96 0.57 -12.33
C PRO A 10 21.46 0.32 -12.11
N VAL A 11 20.60 1.29 -12.47
CA VAL A 11 19.14 1.22 -12.38
C VAL A 11 18.54 1.30 -13.79
N HIS A 12 17.69 0.33 -14.12
CA HIS A 12 16.98 0.31 -15.40
C HIS A 12 15.48 0.28 -15.17
N ILE A 13 14.74 1.20 -15.81
CA ILE A 13 13.29 1.23 -15.81
C ILE A 13 12.77 0.61 -17.09
N THR A 14 11.70 -0.19 -16.99
CA THR A 14 10.95 -0.68 -18.14
C THR A 14 9.49 -0.36 -17.96
N LEU A 15 8.90 0.29 -18.96
CA LEU A 15 7.47 0.58 -19.05
C LEU A 15 6.81 -0.45 -19.96
N LEU A 16 5.70 -1.04 -19.49
CA LEU A 16 4.88 -1.94 -20.29
C LEU A 16 3.46 -1.37 -20.31
N MET A 17 2.88 -1.24 -21.50
CA MET A 17 1.54 -0.68 -21.66
C MET A 17 0.67 -1.55 -22.57
N GLY A 18 -0.65 -1.45 -22.40
CA GLY A 18 -1.64 -2.14 -23.24
C GLY A 18 -3.02 -2.13 -22.62
N PRO A 19 -4.05 -2.62 -23.32
CA PRO A 19 -5.43 -2.58 -22.80
C PRO A 19 -5.64 -3.54 -21.61
N LYS A 20 -5.11 -4.75 -21.69
CA LYS A 20 -5.20 -5.78 -20.65
C LYS A 20 -3.88 -6.54 -20.54
N LEU A 21 -3.38 -7.03 -21.66
CA LEU A 21 -2.06 -7.62 -21.79
C LEU A 21 -1.05 -6.51 -22.12
N VAL A 22 -0.04 -6.37 -21.28
CA VAL A 22 0.94 -5.31 -21.43
C VAL A 22 2.13 -5.77 -22.27
N LYS A 23 2.68 -4.85 -23.06
CA LYS A 23 3.89 -5.05 -23.89
C LYS A 23 4.85 -3.89 -23.62
N PRO A 24 6.17 -4.08 -23.83
CA PRO A 24 7.12 -2.98 -23.76
C PRO A 24 6.68 -1.81 -24.66
N VAL A 25 6.79 -0.60 -24.13
CA VAL A 25 6.48 0.61 -24.90
C VAL A 25 7.51 0.79 -26.03
N PRO A 26 7.19 1.53 -27.11
CA PRO A 26 8.17 1.91 -28.13
C PRO A 26 9.40 2.60 -27.53
N ALA A 27 10.56 2.45 -28.18
CA ALA A 27 11.83 3.02 -27.70
C ALA A 27 11.72 4.54 -27.49
N GLU A 28 11.07 5.21 -28.42
CA GLU A 28 10.90 6.66 -28.43
C GLU A 28 10.06 7.15 -27.24
N VAL A 29 9.09 6.35 -26.78
CA VAL A 29 8.32 6.65 -25.55
C VAL A 29 9.21 6.50 -24.32
N ALA A 30 10.02 5.45 -24.32
CA ALA A 30 10.95 5.17 -23.25
C ALA A 30 12.02 6.27 -23.12
N GLU A 31 12.56 6.73 -24.25
CA GLU A 31 13.57 7.79 -24.33
C GLU A 31 13.00 9.17 -23.95
N ALA A 32 11.71 9.41 -24.24
CA ALA A 32 11.02 10.65 -23.87
C ALA A 32 10.66 10.76 -22.38
N LEU A 33 10.86 9.69 -21.58
CA LEU A 33 10.54 9.72 -20.15
C LEU A 33 11.48 10.65 -19.38
N LEU A 34 10.93 11.73 -18.82
CA LEU A 34 11.63 12.70 -18.00
C LEU A 34 11.67 12.30 -16.52
N SER A 35 10.54 11.79 -16.03
CA SER A 35 10.43 11.35 -14.63
C SER A 35 9.28 10.37 -14.43
N ALA A 36 9.43 9.50 -13.45
CA ALA A 36 8.37 8.64 -12.94
C ALA A 36 8.30 8.77 -11.43
N GLN A 37 7.12 9.05 -10.91
CA GLN A 37 6.82 9.04 -9.49
C GLN A 37 5.78 7.96 -9.23
N ILE A 38 6.02 7.10 -8.24
CA ILE A 38 5.13 6.02 -7.85
C ILE A 38 4.98 6.08 -6.33
N THR A 39 3.76 6.15 -5.85
CA THR A 39 3.47 6.15 -4.40
C THR A 39 2.69 4.90 -4.03
N ALA A 40 3.21 4.15 -3.06
CA ALA A 40 2.56 2.99 -2.49
C ALA A 40 2.44 3.15 -0.97
N THR A 41 1.22 3.09 -0.45
CA THR A 41 0.90 3.28 0.98
C THR A 41 0.18 2.05 1.52
N ALA A 42 0.43 1.71 2.78
CA ALA A 42 -0.25 0.62 3.45
C ALA A 42 -1.73 0.96 3.67
N GLY A 43 -2.62 0.10 3.17
CA GLY A 43 -4.07 0.27 3.32
C GLY A 43 -4.71 1.36 2.45
N GLU A 44 -3.99 1.90 1.48
CA GLU A 44 -4.47 2.91 0.54
C GLU A 44 -4.18 2.50 -0.90
N ARG A 45 -4.83 3.16 -1.86
CA ARG A 45 -4.53 3.00 -3.29
C ARG A 45 -3.13 3.49 -3.60
N SER A 46 -2.44 2.75 -4.45
CA SER A 46 -1.19 3.19 -5.03
C SER A 46 -1.45 4.02 -6.29
N GLY A 47 -0.57 4.99 -6.57
CA GLY A 47 -0.71 5.86 -7.73
C GLY A 47 0.62 6.10 -8.43
N PHE A 48 0.55 6.57 -9.68
CA PHE A 48 1.72 6.99 -10.44
C PHE A 48 1.51 8.31 -11.15
N GLN A 49 2.62 8.97 -11.44
CA GLN A 49 2.73 10.10 -12.33
C GLN A 49 3.96 9.92 -13.21
N LEU A 50 3.78 9.94 -14.53
CA LEU A 50 4.86 9.94 -15.52
C LEU A 50 4.88 11.29 -16.24
N ALA A 51 6.06 11.84 -16.46
CA ALA A 51 6.26 13.01 -17.29
C ALA A 51 7.13 12.64 -18.50
N PHE A 52 6.67 13.01 -19.69
CA PHE A 52 7.37 12.77 -20.95
C PHE A 52 7.69 14.10 -21.64
N ASP A 53 8.81 14.15 -22.30
CA ASP A 53 9.10 15.23 -23.27
C ASP A 53 8.14 15.13 -24.46
N LEU A 54 7.49 16.24 -24.77
CA LEU A 54 6.51 16.32 -25.86
C LEU A 54 7.07 17.16 -26.99
N THR A 55 7.95 16.58 -27.78
CA THR A 55 8.48 17.24 -28.99
C THR A 55 7.39 17.38 -30.04
N LYS A 56 7.27 18.55 -30.67
CA LYS A 56 6.22 18.88 -31.67
C LYS A 56 6.11 17.83 -32.79
N ASN A 57 7.23 17.34 -33.30
CA ASN A 57 7.30 16.38 -34.39
C ASN A 57 7.59 14.95 -33.89
N GLY A 58 7.56 14.72 -32.56
CA GLY A 58 7.80 13.40 -31.96
C GLY A 58 6.63 12.46 -32.13
N ILE A 59 6.92 11.16 -32.09
CA ILE A 59 5.94 10.08 -32.27
C ILE A 59 4.79 10.15 -31.23
N ILE A 60 5.07 10.61 -30.01
CA ILE A 60 4.07 10.75 -28.95
C ILE A 60 2.99 11.74 -29.42
N ASN A 61 3.40 12.92 -29.89
CA ASN A 61 2.47 13.98 -30.27
C ASN A 61 1.77 13.70 -31.60
N GLN A 62 2.51 13.17 -32.58
CA GLN A 62 1.98 12.98 -33.95
C GLN A 62 1.13 11.74 -34.14
N ARG A 63 1.39 10.69 -33.37
CA ARG A 63 0.73 9.39 -33.56
C ARG A 63 0.11 8.85 -32.29
N LEU A 64 0.89 8.67 -31.22
CA LEU A 64 0.44 7.88 -30.07
C LEU A 64 -0.68 8.56 -29.27
N LEU A 65 -0.64 9.87 -29.09
CA LEU A 65 -1.73 10.61 -28.45
C LEU A 65 -3.02 10.56 -29.29
N PRO A 66 -3.00 10.86 -30.61
CA PRO A 66 -4.20 10.73 -31.44
C PRO A 66 -4.75 9.30 -31.54
N GLU A 67 -3.88 8.28 -31.48
CA GLU A 67 -4.28 6.86 -31.47
C GLU A 67 -4.79 6.35 -30.11
N GLY A 68 -4.79 7.20 -29.08
CA GLY A 68 -5.30 6.84 -27.74
C GLY A 68 -4.35 5.97 -26.92
N PHE A 69 -3.05 5.99 -27.20
CA PHE A 69 -2.06 5.15 -26.48
C PHE A 69 -2.02 5.42 -24.97
N PHE A 70 -2.29 6.64 -24.54
CA PHE A 70 -2.33 7.06 -23.16
C PHE A 70 -3.76 7.29 -22.64
N ASP A 71 -4.76 6.78 -23.30
CA ASP A 71 -6.15 6.97 -22.92
C ASP A 71 -6.48 6.32 -21.57
N PRO A 72 -7.48 6.84 -20.85
CA PRO A 72 -7.96 6.22 -19.61
C PRO A 72 -8.29 4.73 -19.79
N LYS A 73 -7.99 3.94 -18.75
CA LYS A 73 -8.05 2.47 -18.70
C LYS A 73 -6.94 1.75 -19.47
N THR A 74 -6.02 2.44 -20.15
CA THR A 74 -4.79 1.77 -20.62
C THR A 74 -3.99 1.29 -19.41
N ARG A 75 -3.65 -0.01 -19.39
CA ARG A 75 -2.85 -0.61 -18.31
C ARG A 75 -1.40 -0.22 -18.46
N LEU A 76 -0.79 0.14 -17.34
CA LEU A 76 0.63 0.45 -17.22
C LEU A 76 1.25 -0.43 -16.14
N VAL A 77 2.33 -1.10 -16.48
CA VAL A 77 3.19 -1.80 -15.51
C VAL A 77 4.57 -1.17 -15.55
N ILE A 78 5.11 -0.85 -14.37
CA ILE A 78 6.44 -0.26 -14.22
C ILE A 78 7.32 -1.26 -13.49
N THR A 79 8.40 -1.67 -14.15
CA THR A 79 9.41 -2.53 -13.54
C THR A 79 10.75 -1.81 -13.46
N VAL A 80 11.52 -2.13 -12.45
CA VAL A 80 12.86 -1.58 -12.25
C VAL A 80 13.82 -2.71 -11.99
N SER A 81 15.01 -2.62 -12.58
CA SER A 81 16.10 -3.53 -12.31
C SER A 81 17.23 -2.79 -11.59
N VAL A 82 17.56 -3.28 -10.39
CA VAL A 82 18.66 -2.76 -9.56
C VAL A 82 19.65 -3.89 -9.31
N ARG A 83 20.91 -3.70 -9.66
CA ARG A 83 21.96 -4.71 -9.49
C ARG A 83 21.61 -6.09 -10.06
N GLY A 84 20.82 -6.12 -11.14
CA GLY A 84 20.41 -7.37 -11.80
C GLY A 84 19.16 -8.03 -11.23
N THR A 85 18.60 -7.53 -10.13
CA THR A 85 17.30 -7.98 -9.61
C THR A 85 16.19 -7.10 -10.18
N GLN A 86 15.17 -7.73 -10.75
CA GLN A 86 14.02 -7.03 -11.31
C GLN A 86 12.86 -7.04 -10.32
N ASP A 87 12.33 -5.86 -10.04
CA ASP A 87 11.13 -5.64 -9.19
C ASP A 87 10.02 -5.00 -9.99
N VAL A 88 8.77 -5.41 -9.73
CA VAL A 88 7.57 -4.75 -10.25
C VAL A 88 7.16 -3.68 -9.24
N LEU A 89 7.35 -2.41 -9.60
CA LEU A 89 7.01 -1.31 -8.70
C LEU A 89 5.54 -0.92 -8.76
N PHE A 90 4.91 -1.10 -9.92
CA PHE A 90 3.54 -0.65 -10.12
C PHE A 90 2.81 -1.47 -11.19
N ASP A 91 1.53 -1.68 -10.98
CA ASP A 91 0.60 -2.27 -11.95
C ASP A 91 -0.77 -1.58 -11.77
N GLY A 92 -1.20 -0.85 -12.78
CA GLY A 92 -2.43 -0.06 -12.69
C GLY A 92 -2.89 0.48 -14.03
N LEU A 93 -3.77 1.46 -13.97
CA LEU A 93 -4.46 2.03 -15.13
C LEU A 93 -4.21 3.53 -15.23
N VAL A 94 -4.07 4.02 -16.44
CA VAL A 94 -4.10 5.45 -16.75
C VAL A 94 -5.49 6.00 -16.42
N VAL A 95 -5.52 7.12 -15.71
CA VAL A 95 -6.75 7.86 -15.36
C VAL A 95 -6.82 9.17 -16.11
N ARG A 96 -5.70 9.85 -16.24
CA ARG A 96 -5.66 11.21 -16.81
C ARG A 96 -4.37 11.42 -17.58
N GLN A 97 -4.48 12.15 -18.67
CA GLN A 97 -3.37 12.72 -19.41
C GLN A 97 -3.51 14.24 -19.48
N GLU A 98 -2.40 14.95 -19.38
CA GLU A 98 -2.35 16.40 -19.39
C GLU A 98 -1.18 16.88 -20.26
N VAL A 99 -1.47 17.75 -21.21
CA VAL A 99 -0.47 18.30 -22.13
C VAL A 99 -0.16 19.73 -21.72
N GLY A 100 1.06 19.97 -21.27
CA GLY A 100 1.62 21.29 -21.03
C GLY A 100 2.35 21.78 -22.29
N THR A 101 1.79 22.77 -22.98
CA THR A 101 2.43 23.37 -24.16
C THR A 101 3.31 24.54 -23.78
N SER A 102 4.48 24.63 -24.40
CA SER A 102 5.40 25.78 -24.21
C SER A 102 5.80 26.37 -25.56
N ASN A 103 5.93 27.69 -25.59
CA ASN A 103 6.48 28.38 -26.75
C ASN A 103 8.02 28.23 -26.88
N GLN A 104 8.66 27.69 -25.84
CA GLN A 104 10.09 27.38 -25.86
C GLN A 104 10.27 25.93 -26.33
N PRO A 105 11.10 25.69 -27.38
CA PRO A 105 11.40 24.34 -27.83
C PRO A 105 11.95 23.44 -26.70
N GLY A 106 11.48 22.22 -26.61
CA GLY A 106 11.92 21.25 -25.59
C GLY A 106 11.30 21.44 -24.18
N HIS A 107 10.32 22.32 -24.01
CA HIS A 107 9.62 22.56 -22.73
C HIS A 107 8.16 22.13 -22.72
N SER A 108 7.65 21.56 -23.80
CA SER A 108 6.31 20.95 -23.79
C SER A 108 6.39 19.56 -23.13
N THR A 109 5.42 19.25 -22.29
CA THR A 109 5.41 18.00 -21.53
C THR A 109 4.07 17.30 -21.62
N LEU A 110 4.09 15.98 -21.63
CA LEU A 110 2.93 15.13 -21.39
C LEU A 110 3.04 14.56 -19.99
N THR A 111 2.04 14.83 -19.15
CA THR A 111 1.92 14.22 -17.83
C THR A 111 0.81 13.17 -17.87
N VAL A 112 1.13 11.94 -17.49
CA VAL A 112 0.20 10.82 -17.41
C VAL A 112 0.10 10.38 -15.96
N THR A 113 -1.11 10.35 -15.41
CA THR A 113 -1.36 9.94 -14.04
C THR A 113 -2.33 8.77 -14.00
N GLY A 114 -2.23 7.96 -12.99
CA GLY A 114 -3.14 6.84 -12.80
C GLY A 114 -3.06 6.21 -11.42
N GLU A 115 -3.89 5.19 -11.24
CA GLU A 115 -4.09 4.46 -9.99
C GLU A 115 -3.88 2.96 -10.23
N ASP A 116 -3.67 2.21 -9.15
CA ASP A 116 -3.54 0.76 -9.23
C ASP A 116 -4.84 0.09 -9.72
N LEU A 117 -4.78 -1.22 -9.94
CA LEU A 117 -5.91 -1.97 -10.49
C LEU A 117 -7.16 -1.99 -9.59
N THR A 118 -7.11 -1.45 -8.36
CA THR A 118 -8.33 -1.24 -7.54
C THR A 118 -9.30 -0.27 -8.21
N LEU A 119 -8.83 0.59 -9.12
CA LEU A 119 -9.69 1.45 -9.94
C LEU A 119 -10.78 0.63 -10.67
N LEU A 120 -10.45 -0.57 -11.18
CA LEU A 120 -11.45 -1.44 -11.84
C LEU A 120 -12.61 -1.80 -10.93
N MET A 121 -12.35 -1.89 -9.62
CA MET A 121 -13.33 -2.26 -8.61
C MET A 121 -14.22 -1.08 -8.18
N ASP A 122 -13.86 0.14 -8.63
CA ASP A 122 -14.53 1.39 -8.27
C ASP A 122 -15.34 2.02 -9.41
N LEU A 123 -15.31 1.42 -10.59
CA LEU A 123 -15.95 2.00 -11.78
C LEU A 123 -17.46 1.74 -11.86
N GLU A 124 -17.98 0.77 -11.11
CA GLU A 124 -19.35 0.31 -11.26
C GLU A 124 -19.97 0.04 -9.87
N GLU A 125 -21.11 0.65 -9.61
CA GLU A 125 -21.91 0.34 -8.43
C GLU A 125 -22.68 -0.95 -8.62
N ARG A 126 -22.74 -1.77 -7.57
CA ARG A 126 -23.42 -3.07 -7.58
C ARG A 126 -24.31 -3.24 -6.38
N THR A 127 -25.45 -3.88 -6.60
CA THR A 127 -26.30 -4.40 -5.54
C THR A 127 -26.22 -5.93 -5.56
N ALA A 128 -25.68 -6.51 -4.51
CA ALA A 128 -25.54 -7.95 -4.37
C ALA A 128 -25.93 -8.44 -2.98
N ARG A 129 -26.36 -9.70 -2.88
CA ARG A 129 -26.72 -10.37 -1.64
C ARG A 129 -25.70 -11.47 -1.35
N TYR A 130 -25.28 -11.59 -0.12
CA TYR A 130 -24.32 -12.61 0.31
C TYR A 130 -24.93 -13.42 1.48
N PRO A 131 -25.96 -14.27 1.20
CA PRO A 131 -26.57 -15.10 2.25
C PRO A 131 -25.55 -16.12 2.76
N ASN A 132 -25.45 -16.24 4.08
CA ASN A 132 -24.63 -17.23 4.78
C ASN A 132 -23.13 -17.25 4.41
N LEU A 133 -22.61 -16.21 3.74
CA LEU A 133 -21.19 -16.11 3.42
C LEU A 133 -20.44 -15.32 4.49
N PRO A 134 -19.37 -15.87 5.07
CA PRO A 134 -18.48 -15.11 5.95
C PRO A 134 -17.73 -14.01 5.17
N PRO A 135 -17.21 -12.98 5.85
CA PRO A 135 -16.53 -11.86 5.22
C PRO A 135 -15.43 -12.26 4.22
N SER A 136 -14.58 -13.22 4.56
CA SER A 136 -13.51 -13.71 3.68
C SER A 136 -14.03 -14.32 2.39
N GLN A 137 -15.10 -15.12 2.46
CA GLN A 137 -15.70 -15.73 1.26
C GLN A 137 -16.39 -14.69 0.37
N ARG A 138 -16.99 -13.64 0.97
CA ARG A 138 -17.51 -12.50 0.22
C ARG A 138 -16.40 -11.75 -0.51
N ALA A 139 -15.30 -11.46 0.20
CA ALA A 139 -14.13 -10.83 -0.39
C ALA A 139 -13.56 -11.67 -1.53
N LEU A 140 -13.41 -12.99 -1.33
CA LEU A 140 -12.92 -13.91 -2.36
C LEU A 140 -13.83 -13.90 -3.60
N ALA A 141 -15.14 -14.00 -3.41
CA ALA A 141 -16.12 -14.01 -4.53
C ALA A 141 -16.08 -12.70 -5.36
N ILE A 142 -15.82 -11.57 -4.71
CA ILE A 142 -15.67 -10.28 -5.41
C ILE A 142 -14.34 -10.27 -6.16
N LEU A 143 -13.23 -10.62 -5.53
CA LEU A 143 -11.89 -10.55 -6.13
C LEU A 143 -11.73 -11.49 -7.33
N GLN A 144 -12.41 -12.64 -7.34
CA GLN A 144 -12.41 -13.58 -8.46
C GLN A 144 -12.94 -12.96 -9.77
N ARG A 145 -13.79 -11.94 -9.71
CA ARG A 145 -14.30 -11.22 -10.89
C ARG A 145 -13.20 -10.52 -11.69
N TYR A 146 -12.08 -10.23 -11.04
CA TYR A 146 -10.95 -9.48 -11.60
C TYR A 146 -9.74 -10.36 -11.95
N SER A 147 -9.91 -11.69 -11.91
CA SER A 147 -8.85 -12.67 -12.22
C SER A 147 -8.26 -12.49 -13.63
N ASP A 148 -9.06 -12.05 -14.55
CA ASP A 148 -8.65 -11.77 -15.93
C ASP A 148 -7.58 -10.69 -16.08
N TYR A 149 -7.43 -9.82 -15.08
CA TYR A 149 -6.36 -8.82 -15.02
C TYR A 149 -5.10 -9.34 -14.31
N GLY A 150 -5.02 -10.67 -14.06
CA GLY A 150 -3.92 -11.27 -13.33
C GLY A 150 -3.93 -10.99 -11.83
N ILE A 151 -5.08 -10.52 -11.31
CA ILE A 151 -5.27 -10.29 -9.87
C ILE A 151 -5.52 -11.64 -9.19
N ARG A 152 -4.67 -11.98 -8.23
CA ARG A 152 -4.76 -13.20 -7.43
C ARG A 152 -5.28 -12.85 -6.04
N PRO A 153 -6.41 -13.42 -5.60
CA PRO A 153 -6.89 -13.22 -4.24
C PRO A 153 -5.91 -13.80 -3.20
N ASP A 154 -5.53 -12.97 -2.21
CA ASP A 154 -4.82 -13.35 -0.99
C ASP A 154 -5.71 -12.96 0.21
N VAL A 155 -6.63 -13.84 0.55
CA VAL A 155 -7.71 -13.58 1.51
C VAL A 155 -7.48 -14.39 2.78
N TYR A 156 -7.41 -13.69 3.90
CA TYR A 156 -7.27 -14.30 5.22
C TYR A 156 -8.65 -14.61 5.82
N ALA A 157 -8.79 -15.82 6.33
CA ALA A 157 -9.99 -16.20 7.05
C ALA A 157 -10.11 -15.43 8.38
N GLU A 158 -11.33 -15.16 8.78
CA GLU A 158 -11.61 -14.58 10.09
C GLU A 158 -11.28 -15.55 11.21
N LYS A 159 -10.89 -15.04 12.37
CA LYS A 159 -10.67 -15.87 13.57
C LYS A 159 -11.95 -16.53 14.07
N ILE A 160 -13.10 -15.94 13.79
CA ILE A 160 -14.42 -16.38 14.24
C ILE A 160 -15.32 -16.44 13.00
N ALA A 161 -15.32 -17.58 12.33
CA ALA A 161 -16.06 -17.82 11.10
C ALA A 161 -17.44 -18.42 11.38
N GLN A 162 -18.34 -17.68 12.03
CA GLN A 162 -19.76 -18.02 11.98
C GLN A 162 -20.48 -17.03 11.08
N PRO A 163 -20.91 -17.44 9.87
CA PRO A 163 -21.79 -16.60 9.07
C PRO A 163 -23.08 -16.36 9.87
N PRO A 164 -23.60 -15.12 9.91
CA PRO A 164 -24.89 -14.89 10.54
C PRO A 164 -25.93 -15.74 9.84
N HIS A 165 -26.78 -16.43 10.64
CA HIS A 165 -27.92 -17.14 10.07
C HIS A 165 -28.75 -16.19 9.21
N GLN A 166 -29.22 -16.67 8.07
CA GLN A 166 -29.99 -15.90 7.08
C GLN A 166 -31.23 -15.23 7.70
N ASP A 167 -31.82 -15.87 8.72
CA ASP A 167 -32.98 -15.39 9.44
C ASP A 167 -32.69 -14.17 10.34
N LEU A 168 -31.42 -13.92 10.68
CA LEU A 168 -31.01 -12.84 11.55
C LEU A 168 -30.53 -11.60 10.78
N ARG A 169 -29.82 -11.77 9.67
CA ARG A 169 -29.29 -10.67 8.87
C ARG A 169 -28.79 -11.12 7.50
N VAL A 170 -29.36 -10.57 6.45
CA VAL A 170 -28.80 -10.69 5.09
C VAL A 170 -27.82 -9.55 4.87
N HIS A 171 -26.60 -9.89 4.46
CA HIS A 171 -25.60 -8.89 4.08
C HIS A 171 -25.80 -8.45 2.63
N TYR A 172 -25.92 -7.16 2.44
CA TYR A 172 -26.06 -6.52 1.15
C TYR A 172 -24.78 -5.75 0.83
N GLN A 173 -24.36 -5.84 -0.41
CA GLN A 173 -23.46 -4.86 -1.00
C GLN A 173 -24.33 -3.78 -1.63
N THR A 174 -24.04 -2.53 -1.33
CA THR A 174 -24.55 -1.34 -2.03
C THR A 174 -23.33 -0.45 -2.28
N GLY A 175 -23.11 -0.03 -3.54
CA GLY A 175 -21.92 0.71 -3.93
C GLY A 175 -20.89 -0.12 -4.69
N THR A 176 -19.69 0.40 -4.85
CA THR A 176 -18.64 -0.24 -5.65
C THR A 176 -18.02 -1.45 -4.94
N ASP A 177 -17.44 -2.38 -5.71
CA ASP A 177 -16.73 -3.53 -5.16
C ASP A 177 -15.58 -3.09 -4.25
N LEU A 178 -14.88 -2.00 -4.60
CA LEU A 178 -13.80 -1.45 -3.79
C LEU A 178 -14.28 -0.91 -2.46
N GLN A 179 -15.35 -0.10 -2.47
CA GLN A 179 -15.93 0.44 -1.26
C GLN A 179 -16.36 -0.68 -0.31
N TYR A 180 -17.06 -1.68 -0.85
CA TYR A 180 -17.51 -2.82 -0.06
C TYR A 180 -16.36 -3.62 0.53
N LEU A 181 -15.31 -3.94 -0.26
CA LEU A 181 -14.11 -4.66 0.21
C LEU A 181 -13.38 -3.90 1.31
N THR A 182 -13.26 -2.57 1.15
CA THR A 182 -12.59 -1.69 2.12
C THR A 182 -13.36 -1.60 3.42
N ASP A 183 -14.68 -1.41 3.35
CA ASP A 183 -15.55 -1.32 4.54
C ASP A 183 -15.63 -2.67 5.26
N LEU A 184 -15.69 -3.77 4.49
CA LEU A 184 -15.67 -5.12 5.04
C LEU A 184 -14.33 -5.43 5.73
N ALA A 185 -13.21 -5.00 5.15
CA ALA A 185 -11.89 -5.13 5.78
C ALA A 185 -11.83 -4.33 7.09
N ARG A 186 -12.23 -3.05 7.04
CA ARG A 186 -12.23 -2.17 8.21
C ARG A 186 -13.09 -2.73 9.36
N ALA A 187 -14.27 -3.26 9.05
CA ALA A 187 -15.17 -3.86 10.04
C ALA A 187 -14.57 -5.10 10.73
N ASN A 188 -13.62 -5.79 10.07
CA ASN A 188 -12.92 -6.96 10.61
C ASN A 188 -11.52 -6.65 11.18
N GLY A 189 -11.12 -5.37 11.24
CA GLY A 189 -9.76 -4.99 11.63
C GLY A 189 -8.70 -5.41 10.62
N TYR A 190 -9.09 -5.54 9.37
CA TYR A 190 -8.28 -5.93 8.23
C TYR A 190 -7.98 -4.72 7.34
N THR A 191 -7.08 -4.90 6.41
CA THR A 191 -6.77 -3.96 5.34
C THR A 191 -7.00 -4.62 3.98
N PHE A 192 -7.35 -3.80 3.00
CA PHE A 192 -7.45 -4.22 1.61
C PHE A 192 -6.51 -3.37 0.75
N TYR A 193 -5.70 -4.00 -0.09
CA TYR A 193 -4.82 -3.35 -1.06
C TYR A 193 -4.36 -4.33 -2.14
N LEU A 194 -3.84 -3.80 -3.25
CA LEU A 194 -3.15 -4.58 -4.27
C LEU A 194 -1.64 -4.45 -4.09
N GLU A 195 -0.94 -5.55 -4.31
CA GLU A 195 0.52 -5.64 -4.34
C GLU A 195 0.96 -6.13 -5.72
N PRO A 196 1.73 -5.32 -6.48
CA PRO A 196 2.18 -5.71 -7.80
C PRO A 196 3.25 -6.79 -7.73
N GLY A 197 3.31 -7.65 -8.74
CA GLY A 197 4.33 -8.68 -8.86
C GLY A 197 3.91 -10.08 -8.39
N PRO A 198 4.86 -11.04 -8.33
CA PRO A 198 6.29 -10.89 -8.65
C PRO A 198 6.59 -10.72 -10.14
N ASN A 199 5.67 -11.12 -11.03
CA ASN A 199 5.84 -10.99 -12.46
C ASN A 199 5.04 -9.79 -13.01
N PRO A 200 5.51 -9.11 -14.06
CA PRO A 200 4.76 -8.06 -14.71
C PRO A 200 3.37 -8.53 -15.14
N GLY A 201 2.35 -7.73 -14.85
CA GLY A 201 0.96 -8.06 -15.17
C GLY A 201 0.30 -9.05 -14.20
N GLN A 202 0.93 -9.36 -13.09
CA GLN A 202 0.36 -10.10 -11.97
C GLN A 202 0.34 -9.21 -10.74
N SER A 203 -0.76 -9.28 -9.98
CA SER A 203 -0.91 -8.55 -8.73
C SER A 203 -1.63 -9.43 -7.70
N SER A 204 -1.25 -9.30 -6.44
CA SER A 204 -1.91 -9.97 -5.33
C SER A 204 -2.92 -9.03 -4.68
N ALA A 205 -4.18 -9.44 -4.56
CA ALA A 205 -5.23 -8.70 -3.87
C ALA A 205 -5.31 -9.17 -2.42
N ARG A 206 -4.64 -8.45 -1.54
CA ARG A 206 -4.59 -8.81 -0.13
C ARG A 206 -5.77 -8.24 0.62
N TRP A 207 -6.55 -9.13 1.22
CA TRP A 207 -7.61 -8.82 2.16
C TRP A 207 -7.35 -9.55 3.47
N GLY A 208 -6.88 -8.87 4.50
CA GLY A 208 -6.46 -9.54 5.72
C GLY A 208 -5.91 -8.59 6.79
N PRO A 209 -5.46 -9.13 7.93
CA PRO A 209 -4.84 -8.35 8.99
C PRO A 209 -3.50 -7.75 8.53
N GLU A 210 -3.11 -6.63 9.12
CA GLU A 210 -1.75 -6.11 8.98
C GLU A 210 -0.76 -7.10 9.62
N ILE A 211 0.25 -7.52 8.85
CA ILE A 211 1.27 -8.45 9.31
C ILE A 211 2.59 -7.71 9.50
N ARG A 212 3.13 -7.78 10.71
CA ARG A 212 4.46 -7.24 11.09
C ARG A 212 5.42 -8.38 11.45
N LEU A 213 5.37 -9.44 10.63
CA LEU A 213 6.23 -10.61 10.74
C LEU A 213 6.94 -10.83 9.41
N GLY A 214 8.09 -11.50 9.45
CA GLY A 214 8.81 -11.88 8.25
C GLY A 214 10.27 -11.43 8.27
N ILE A 215 10.91 -11.56 7.13
CA ILE A 215 12.30 -11.17 6.92
C ILE A 215 12.35 -9.64 6.86
N ARG A 216 13.27 -9.05 7.59
CA ARG A 216 13.55 -7.61 7.54
C ARG A 216 14.24 -7.27 6.23
N GLN A 217 13.90 -6.14 5.68
CA GLN A 217 14.66 -5.55 4.58
C GLN A 217 16.02 -5.06 5.06
N HIS A 218 16.91 -4.74 4.12
CA HIS A 218 18.21 -4.16 4.45
C HIS A 218 18.08 -2.91 5.29
N ALA A 219 18.92 -2.80 6.32
CA ALA A 219 18.79 -1.78 7.34
C ALA A 219 19.06 -0.37 6.79
N LEU A 220 18.31 0.59 7.31
CA LEU A 220 18.50 2.02 7.10
C LEU A 220 19.57 2.51 8.10
N ASN A 221 20.74 2.86 7.60
CA ASN A 221 21.85 3.32 8.41
C ASN A 221 21.93 4.86 8.39
N VAL A 222 21.92 5.46 9.58
CA VAL A 222 21.99 6.91 9.80
C VAL A 222 23.23 7.22 10.62
N ASN A 223 23.92 8.33 10.35
CA ASN A 223 25.09 8.78 11.11
C ASN A 223 26.15 7.69 11.34
N MET A 224 26.43 6.88 10.33
CA MET A 224 27.37 5.77 10.38
C MET A 224 28.53 5.99 9.41
N ASP A 225 28.94 7.23 9.19
CA ASP A 225 30.02 7.63 8.29
C ASP A 225 29.86 7.00 6.89
N ALA A 226 30.85 6.28 6.40
CA ALA A 226 30.81 5.60 5.09
C ALA A 226 29.70 4.54 4.95
N ASN A 227 29.12 4.07 6.05
CA ASN A 227 28.03 3.09 6.02
C ASN A 227 26.64 3.74 6.10
N THR A 228 26.55 5.08 6.05
CA THR A 228 25.29 5.78 6.00
C THR A 228 24.59 5.54 4.66
N THR A 229 23.34 5.02 4.69
CA THR A 229 22.58 4.64 3.50
C THR A 229 21.39 5.54 3.22
N VAL A 230 20.97 6.35 4.19
CA VAL A 230 19.87 7.31 4.06
C VAL A 230 20.39 8.73 3.92
N ASP A 231 19.67 9.57 3.18
CA ASP A 231 20.01 11.01 3.05
C ASP A 231 19.54 11.78 4.26
N GLN A 232 18.32 11.50 4.67
CA GLN A 232 17.67 12.16 5.80
C GLN A 232 16.72 11.20 6.48
N LEU A 233 16.64 11.25 7.80
CA LEU A 233 15.66 10.51 8.61
C LEU A 233 15.31 11.32 9.85
N THR A 234 14.03 11.63 10.01
CA THR A 234 13.48 12.38 11.15
C THR A 234 12.42 11.52 11.84
N PHE A 235 12.41 11.55 13.18
CA PHE A 235 11.42 10.84 13.98
C PHE A 235 10.54 11.81 14.75
N ALA A 236 9.27 11.44 14.90
CA ALA A 236 8.32 12.08 15.80
C ALA A 236 7.74 11.04 16.75
N TYR A 237 7.58 11.41 18.00
CA TYR A 237 6.91 10.60 19.02
C TYR A 237 5.71 11.37 19.56
N ASP A 238 4.50 10.86 19.24
CA ASP A 238 3.25 11.41 19.76
C ASP A 238 2.67 10.51 20.85
N GLY A 239 2.96 10.84 22.10
CA GLY A 239 2.43 10.11 23.26
C GLY A 239 0.90 10.21 23.41
N THR A 240 0.24 11.11 22.68
CA THR A 240 -1.22 11.29 22.72
C THR A 240 -1.96 10.51 21.63
N ALA A 241 -1.25 9.95 20.65
CA ALA A 241 -1.84 9.23 19.53
C ALA A 241 -2.50 7.92 19.97
N ARG A 242 -1.94 7.24 20.99
CA ARG A 242 -2.48 5.97 21.47
C ARG A 242 -3.78 6.17 22.22
N GLU A 243 -4.83 5.48 21.76
CA GLU A 243 -6.14 5.45 22.39
C GLU A 243 -6.41 4.06 23.00
N GLU A 244 -7.12 4.04 24.12
CA GLU A 244 -7.72 2.83 24.69
C GLU A 244 -9.20 2.80 24.30
N PRO A 245 -9.56 2.07 23.22
CA PRO A 245 -10.95 1.99 22.82
C PRO A 245 -11.73 1.13 23.80
N GLN A 246 -12.97 1.53 24.11
CA GLN A 246 -13.90 0.80 24.95
C GLN A 246 -15.19 0.56 24.17
N ALA A 247 -15.74 -0.64 24.27
CA ALA A 247 -17.01 -1.00 23.66
C ALA A 247 -17.95 -1.62 24.71
N ARG A 248 -19.21 -1.26 24.64
CA ARG A 248 -20.28 -1.92 25.40
C ARG A 248 -21.10 -2.76 24.43
N TRP A 249 -21.30 -3.99 24.80
CA TRP A 249 -22.16 -4.93 24.09
C TRP A 249 -23.37 -5.27 24.97
N GLN A 250 -24.54 -5.38 24.34
CA GLN A 250 -25.78 -5.75 25.02
C GLN A 250 -26.18 -7.18 24.60
N ASP A 251 -26.29 -8.06 25.57
CA ASP A 251 -26.79 -9.40 25.34
C ASP A 251 -28.26 -9.36 24.86
N PRO A 252 -28.58 -9.91 23.68
CA PRO A 252 -29.95 -9.86 23.15
C PRO A 252 -30.99 -10.57 24.00
N GLY A 253 -30.58 -11.65 24.73
CA GLY A 253 -31.47 -12.43 25.57
C GLY A 253 -31.73 -11.79 26.93
N THR A 254 -30.66 -11.44 27.64
CA THR A 254 -30.76 -10.89 29.00
C THR A 254 -30.91 -9.37 29.03
N ARG A 255 -30.63 -8.67 27.91
CA ARG A 255 -30.60 -7.20 27.80
C ARG A 255 -29.59 -6.52 28.73
N VAL A 256 -28.68 -7.30 29.30
CA VAL A 256 -27.62 -6.76 30.17
C VAL A 256 -26.50 -6.16 29.30
N SER A 257 -26.11 -4.93 29.62
CA SER A 257 -25.00 -4.25 28.95
C SER A 257 -23.68 -4.57 29.64
N THR A 258 -22.75 -5.18 28.93
CA THR A 258 -21.42 -5.58 29.42
C THR A 258 -20.32 -4.80 28.73
N LEU A 259 -19.30 -4.37 29.47
CA LEU A 259 -18.08 -3.81 28.89
C LEU A 259 -17.25 -4.96 28.30
N LEU A 260 -16.89 -4.83 27.02
CA LEU A 260 -16.03 -5.81 26.38
C LEU A 260 -14.60 -5.72 26.92
N PRO A 261 -13.93 -6.87 27.11
CA PRO A 261 -12.52 -6.88 27.52
C PRO A 261 -11.64 -6.25 26.45
N GLN A 262 -10.49 -5.70 26.88
CA GLN A 262 -9.49 -5.20 25.93
C GLN A 262 -8.99 -6.35 25.05
N PRO A 263 -8.89 -6.14 23.72
CA PRO A 263 -8.45 -7.19 22.83
C PRO A 263 -6.98 -7.55 23.08
N PRO A 264 -6.61 -8.82 23.02
CA PRO A 264 -5.23 -9.24 23.11
C PRO A 264 -4.42 -8.73 21.92
N ILE A 265 -3.12 -8.52 22.13
CA ILE A 265 -2.19 -8.16 21.05
C ILE A 265 -2.26 -9.25 19.97
N SER A 266 -2.43 -8.84 18.71
CA SER A 266 -2.44 -9.80 17.60
C SER A 266 -1.07 -10.47 17.46
N PRO A 267 -0.98 -11.80 17.39
CA PRO A 267 0.28 -12.50 17.15
C PRO A 267 0.89 -12.17 15.79
N LEU A 268 0.09 -11.70 14.83
CA LEU A 268 0.54 -11.26 13.51
C LEU A 268 1.12 -9.84 13.52
N ARG A 269 0.89 -9.09 14.60
CA ARG A 269 1.40 -7.73 14.80
C ARG A 269 2.08 -7.63 16.17
N PRO A 270 3.21 -8.35 16.38
CA PRO A 270 3.95 -8.25 17.64
C PRO A 270 4.48 -6.83 17.81
N PRO A 271 4.65 -6.38 19.06
CA PRO A 271 5.30 -5.10 19.35
C PRO A 271 6.72 -5.06 18.76
N LEU A 272 7.07 -3.94 18.10
CA LEU A 272 8.42 -3.69 17.59
C LEU A 272 9.29 -2.92 18.60
N GLY A 273 8.67 -2.10 19.46
CA GLY A 273 9.33 -1.38 20.53
C GLY A 273 9.35 -2.15 21.85
N ARG A 274 10.44 -1.99 22.64
CA ARG A 274 10.57 -2.59 23.98
C ARG A 274 9.71 -1.83 24.99
N ARG A 275 9.63 -0.50 24.87
CA ARG A 275 8.90 0.39 25.77
C ARG A 275 7.58 0.85 25.13
N PRO A 276 6.46 0.17 25.45
CA PRO A 276 5.17 0.56 24.91
C PRO A 276 4.70 1.89 25.53
N THR A 277 4.02 2.70 24.75
CA THR A 277 3.44 3.95 25.22
C THR A 277 2.11 3.68 25.92
N PRO A 278 1.85 4.22 27.12
CA PRO A 278 0.53 4.13 27.76
C PRO A 278 -0.52 4.90 26.95
N ALA A 279 -1.75 4.41 26.93
CA ALA A 279 -2.86 5.15 26.33
C ALA A 279 -3.30 6.27 27.28
N LEU A 280 -3.26 7.50 26.82
CA LEU A 280 -3.71 8.67 27.57
C LEU A 280 -5.19 9.01 27.31
N LYS A 281 -5.75 8.52 26.21
CA LYS A 281 -7.13 8.78 25.80
C LYS A 281 -7.94 7.50 25.87
N ARG A 282 -9.15 7.59 26.43
CA ARG A 282 -10.16 6.53 26.37
C ARG A 282 -11.28 6.96 25.44
N ARG A 283 -11.62 6.10 24.49
CA ARG A 283 -12.68 6.36 23.51
C ARG A 283 -13.72 5.25 23.53
N THR A 284 -14.96 5.61 23.75
CA THR A 284 -16.08 4.67 23.67
C THR A 284 -16.53 4.54 22.22
N LEU A 285 -16.60 3.31 21.71
CA LEU A 285 -17.16 3.02 20.40
C LEU A 285 -18.68 3.13 20.46
N SER A 286 -19.27 3.80 19.47
CA SER A 286 -20.73 3.94 19.34
C SER A 286 -21.28 2.84 18.44
N GLY A 287 -22.51 2.40 18.70
CA GLY A 287 -23.23 1.46 17.84
C GLY A 287 -22.93 -0.04 18.10
N THR A 288 -21.95 -0.37 18.93
CA THR A 288 -21.57 -1.75 19.24
C THR A 288 -22.63 -2.54 20.02
N ALA A 289 -23.53 -1.87 20.72
CA ALA A 289 -24.57 -2.53 21.53
C ALA A 289 -25.58 -3.37 20.71
N LYS A 290 -25.77 -3.06 19.43
CA LYS A 290 -26.68 -3.77 18.51
C LYS A 290 -25.97 -4.75 17.57
N GLN A 291 -24.67 -4.87 17.69
CA GLN A 291 -23.85 -5.80 16.88
C GLN A 291 -23.80 -7.20 17.53
N GLN A 292 -23.37 -8.19 16.78
CA GLN A 292 -22.92 -9.44 17.38
C GLN A 292 -21.65 -9.16 18.21
N ARG A 293 -21.49 -9.93 19.30
CA ARG A 293 -20.36 -9.73 20.22
C ARG A 293 -19.02 -9.78 19.50
N GLU A 294 -18.86 -10.73 18.61
CA GLU A 294 -17.65 -10.97 17.82
C GLU A 294 -17.34 -9.78 16.89
N GLN A 295 -18.37 -9.17 16.32
CA GLN A 295 -18.21 -7.97 15.50
C GLN A 295 -17.76 -6.77 16.33
N ALA A 296 -18.35 -6.58 17.51
CA ALA A 296 -17.95 -5.52 18.44
C ALA A 296 -16.50 -5.71 18.95
N GLU A 297 -16.09 -6.95 19.20
CA GLU A 297 -14.71 -7.32 19.57
C GLU A 297 -13.73 -7.06 18.41
N ALA A 298 -14.11 -7.38 17.16
CA ALA A 298 -13.30 -7.11 15.98
C ALA A 298 -13.13 -5.61 15.74
N GLU A 299 -14.19 -4.82 15.89
CA GLU A 299 -14.13 -3.35 15.76
C GLU A 299 -13.26 -2.73 16.86
N LEU A 300 -13.35 -3.24 18.10
CA LEU A 300 -12.50 -2.83 19.21
C LEU A 300 -11.02 -3.10 18.91
N LEU A 301 -10.71 -4.30 18.40
CA LEU A 301 -9.35 -4.68 17.98
C LEU A 301 -8.83 -3.79 16.85
N ALA A 302 -9.67 -3.54 15.84
CA ALA A 302 -9.34 -2.67 14.72
C ALA A 302 -8.97 -1.27 15.20
N ARG A 303 -9.77 -0.69 16.06
CA ARG A 303 -9.53 0.66 16.61
C ARG A 303 -8.26 0.72 17.44
N ALA A 304 -8.02 -0.26 18.29
CA ALA A 304 -6.80 -0.37 19.08
C ALA A 304 -5.56 -0.49 18.19
N ALA A 305 -5.64 -1.25 17.09
CA ALA A 305 -4.54 -1.42 16.15
C ALA A 305 -4.19 -0.13 15.40
N VAL A 306 -5.19 0.64 14.96
CA VAL A 306 -4.99 1.91 14.23
C VAL A 306 -4.27 2.94 15.10
N SER A 307 -4.62 3.04 16.40
CA SER A 307 -4.04 4.02 17.32
C SER A 307 -2.74 3.56 17.98
N ALA A 308 -2.25 2.35 17.68
CA ALA A 308 -1.09 1.80 18.37
C ALA A 308 0.22 2.51 18.00
N ASP A 309 0.36 2.97 16.76
CA ASP A 309 1.60 3.54 16.24
C ASP A 309 1.77 5.00 16.71
N VAL A 310 2.67 5.19 17.65
CA VAL A 310 2.97 6.49 18.28
C VAL A 310 4.30 7.09 17.84
N VAL A 311 5.17 6.27 17.25
CA VAL A 311 6.42 6.73 16.66
C VAL A 311 6.29 6.69 15.15
N SER A 312 6.49 7.81 14.52
CA SER A 312 6.58 7.93 13.06
C SER A 312 8.00 8.35 12.68
N GLY A 313 8.50 7.79 11.58
CA GLY A 313 9.75 8.21 10.94
C GLY A 313 9.45 8.66 9.52
N SER A 314 10.14 9.69 9.03
CA SER A 314 10.10 10.10 7.63
C SER A 314 11.49 10.37 7.13
N GLY A 315 11.80 9.90 5.92
CA GLY A 315 13.14 10.04 5.40
C GLY A 315 13.22 9.86 3.89
N SER A 316 14.44 10.01 3.39
CA SER A 316 14.79 9.79 1.99
C SER A 316 16.09 9.01 1.86
N LEU A 317 16.20 8.25 0.78
CA LEU A 317 17.40 7.52 0.42
C LEU A 317 17.62 7.51 -1.09
N ASP A 318 18.89 7.40 -1.49
CA ASP A 318 19.28 7.10 -2.85
C ASP A 318 19.46 5.57 -2.99
N VAL A 319 18.66 4.97 -3.90
CA VAL A 319 18.64 3.52 -4.11
C VAL A 319 20.02 3.01 -4.64
N ASN A 320 20.73 3.83 -5.41
CA ASN A 320 22.07 3.45 -5.87
C ASN A 320 23.06 3.28 -4.72
N ARG A 321 22.97 4.16 -3.71
CA ARG A 321 23.81 4.11 -2.51
C ARG A 321 23.35 3.03 -1.54
N HIS A 322 22.04 2.96 -1.27
CA HIS A 322 21.47 1.93 -0.40
C HIS A 322 21.65 0.52 -0.99
N GLY A 323 21.51 0.40 -2.31
CA GLY A 323 21.73 -0.85 -3.05
C GLY A 323 20.51 -1.76 -3.17
N TYR A 324 19.41 -1.41 -2.53
CA TYR A 324 18.15 -2.16 -2.50
C TYR A 324 16.97 -1.23 -2.59
N ILE A 325 15.87 -1.72 -3.17
CA ILE A 325 14.61 -1.00 -3.22
C ILE A 325 13.85 -1.24 -1.93
N LEU A 326 13.58 -0.16 -1.18
CA LEU A 326 12.72 -0.25 0.02
C LEU A 326 11.28 -0.50 -0.42
N GLN A 327 10.68 -1.55 0.11
CA GLN A 327 9.31 -1.94 -0.18
C GLN A 327 8.37 -1.52 0.96
N PRO A 328 7.18 -0.98 0.68
CA PRO A 328 6.18 -0.71 1.69
C PRO A 328 5.62 -2.00 2.28
N ARG A 329 4.96 -1.91 3.42
CA ARG A 329 4.26 -3.02 4.10
C ARG A 329 5.17 -4.13 4.63
N GLN A 330 6.45 -3.88 4.74
CA GLN A 330 7.46 -4.80 5.26
C GLN A 330 8.22 -4.17 6.44
N LEU A 331 8.95 -4.99 7.17
CA LEU A 331 9.80 -4.53 8.27
C LEU A 331 11.16 -4.07 7.74
N VAL A 332 11.70 -3.02 8.37
CA VAL A 332 13.05 -2.53 8.13
C VAL A 332 13.71 -2.17 9.46
N GLY A 333 15.00 -2.49 9.60
CA GLY A 333 15.80 -2.07 10.76
C GLY A 333 16.33 -0.66 10.56
N VAL A 334 16.36 0.15 11.63
CA VAL A 334 17.01 1.46 11.65
C VAL A 334 18.18 1.41 12.65
N ARG A 335 19.30 1.97 12.23
CA ARG A 335 20.56 1.97 12.98
C ARG A 335 21.21 3.34 12.97
N GLY A 336 21.76 3.75 14.11
CA GLY A 336 22.52 5.01 14.25
C GLY A 336 21.67 6.24 14.58
N SER A 337 20.37 6.07 14.84
CA SER A 337 19.46 7.14 15.28
C SER A 337 19.44 7.31 16.81
N GLY A 338 20.24 6.52 17.52
CA GLY A 338 20.30 6.50 18.98
C GLY A 338 19.34 5.50 19.62
N ARG A 339 19.66 5.11 20.86
CA ARG A 339 19.02 4.01 21.59
C ARG A 339 17.47 4.08 21.62
N ALA A 340 16.90 5.27 21.65
CA ALA A 340 15.46 5.46 21.72
C ALA A 340 14.77 5.09 20.37
N TYR A 341 15.44 5.38 19.24
CA TYR A 341 14.87 5.27 17.91
C TYR A 341 15.46 4.15 17.04
N ASP A 342 16.59 3.57 17.44
CA ASP A 342 17.09 2.36 16.77
C ASP A 342 16.11 1.19 16.93
N GLY A 343 16.10 0.28 15.96
CA GLY A 343 15.27 -0.93 16.00
C GLY A 343 14.42 -1.12 14.77
N ASP A 344 13.47 -2.02 14.88
CA ASP A 344 12.57 -2.38 13.78
C ASP A 344 11.42 -1.39 13.63
N TYR A 345 11.08 -1.14 12.37
CA TYR A 345 9.95 -0.31 11.96
C TYR A 345 9.15 -1.01 10.86
N TYR A 346 7.88 -0.71 10.81
CA TYR A 346 7.02 -1.04 9.67
C TYR A 346 7.07 0.09 8.65
N VAL A 347 7.35 -0.25 7.38
CA VAL A 347 7.37 0.72 6.28
C VAL A 347 5.92 1.00 5.85
N LYS A 348 5.42 2.17 6.21
CA LYS A 348 4.03 2.56 5.99
C LYS A 348 3.77 3.01 4.56
N SER A 349 4.68 3.82 4.01
CA SER A 349 4.60 4.27 2.62
C SER A 349 5.98 4.43 2.01
N VAL A 350 6.04 4.29 0.69
CA VAL A 350 7.22 4.58 -0.12
C VAL A 350 6.77 5.33 -1.37
N THR A 351 7.45 6.43 -1.66
CA THR A 351 7.34 7.15 -2.93
C THR A 351 8.64 7.01 -3.68
N HIS A 352 8.58 6.33 -4.81
CA HIS A 352 9.70 6.14 -5.74
C HIS A 352 9.76 7.34 -6.69
N ASN A 353 10.87 8.03 -6.72
CA ASN A 353 11.14 9.15 -7.61
C ASN A 353 12.28 8.76 -8.55
N LEU A 354 11.95 8.50 -9.81
CA LEU A 354 12.88 8.05 -10.82
C LEU A 354 13.06 9.14 -11.87
N ARG A 355 14.31 9.43 -12.19
CA ARG A 355 14.74 10.31 -13.28
C ARG A 355 15.94 9.68 -13.98
N PRO A 356 16.29 10.08 -15.20
CA PRO A 356 17.52 9.67 -15.83
C PRO A 356 18.72 9.82 -14.88
N GLY A 357 19.39 8.71 -14.54
CA GLY A 357 20.56 8.68 -13.65
C GLY A 357 20.29 8.80 -12.14
N SER A 358 19.02 8.91 -11.69
CA SER A 358 18.68 9.09 -10.27
C SER A 358 17.47 8.24 -9.88
N PHE A 359 17.60 7.49 -8.80
CA PHE A 359 16.48 6.78 -8.17
C PHE A 359 16.47 7.06 -6.68
N GLN A 360 15.57 7.94 -6.27
CA GLN A 360 15.36 8.30 -4.87
C GLN A 360 14.05 7.71 -4.36
N GLN A 361 14.03 7.34 -3.09
CA GLN A 361 12.82 6.94 -2.38
C GLN A 361 12.60 7.86 -1.19
N ASN A 362 11.37 8.38 -1.06
CA ASN A 362 10.88 8.97 0.18
C ASN A 362 10.04 7.93 0.89
N PHE A 363 10.18 7.80 2.20
CA PHE A 363 9.48 6.77 2.95
C PHE A 363 8.96 7.26 4.28
N THR A 364 7.93 6.59 4.77
CA THR A 364 7.44 6.77 6.14
C THR A 364 7.46 5.45 6.89
N LEU A 365 7.86 5.52 8.15
CA LEU A 365 8.00 4.41 9.07
C LEU A 365 7.03 4.56 10.23
N SER A 366 6.60 3.45 10.82
CA SER A 366 5.79 3.49 12.04
C SER A 366 6.18 2.41 13.04
N ARG A 367 5.99 2.71 14.36
CA ARG A 367 6.22 1.80 15.47
C ARG A 367 5.38 2.22 16.67
N GLU A 368 5.01 1.26 17.52
CA GLU A 368 4.12 1.50 18.67
C GLU A 368 4.83 1.94 19.96
N GLY A 369 6.13 2.02 19.98
CA GLY A 369 6.89 2.40 21.18
C GLY A 369 8.34 2.75 20.91
N LEU A 370 9.07 3.09 21.95
CA LEU A 370 10.48 3.43 21.90
C LEU A 370 11.36 2.22 22.25
N GLU A 371 12.65 2.34 21.99
CA GLU A 371 13.73 1.36 22.20
C GLU A 371 13.56 0.07 21.39
N ALA A 372 14.67 -0.43 20.87
CA ALA A 372 14.71 -1.71 20.16
C ALA A 372 14.43 -2.88 21.12
N ARG A 373 13.77 -3.92 20.62
CA ARG A 373 13.60 -5.19 21.36
C ARG A 373 14.86 -6.04 21.32
N GLU A 374 15.63 -5.93 20.26
CA GLU A 374 16.91 -6.59 20.07
C GLU A 374 18.05 -5.61 20.39
N ASP A 375 19.11 -6.09 21.04
CA ASP A 375 20.26 -5.25 21.41
C ASP A 375 21.09 -4.80 20.21
N ARG A 376 20.97 -5.51 19.09
CA ARG A 376 21.61 -5.14 17.80
C ARG A 376 20.62 -5.36 16.64
N VAL A 377 20.38 -4.31 15.89
CA VAL A 377 19.66 -4.39 14.60
C VAL A 377 20.61 -5.01 13.58
N ARG A 378 20.15 -6.07 12.92
CA ARG A 378 20.95 -6.76 11.88
C ARG A 378 21.08 -5.88 10.63
N PRO A 379 22.20 -5.98 9.90
CA PRO A 379 22.45 -5.23 8.68
C PRO A 379 21.48 -5.59 7.56
#